data_2c613e4423e2c601fa92d3e3d7d43486
#
_entry.id   2c613e4423e2c601fa92d3e3d7d43486
#
_cell.length_a   1.000
_cell.length_b   1.000
_cell.length_c   1.000
_cell.angle_alpha   90.00
_cell.angle_beta   90.00
_cell.angle_gamma   90.00
#
_symmetry.space_group_name_H-M   'P 1'
#
loop_
_entity.id
_entity.type
_entity.pdbx_description
1 polymer ?
#
loop_
_entity_poly.entity_id
_entity_poly.type
_entity_poly.pdbx_seq_one_letter_code
_entity_poly.pdbx_strand_id
1 'polypeptide(L)'
;MDIAHDLQSIGAQEQALVFPHFDPARAWALGNRMHALATSRGHAIAIDIVTFGQPLFYAALAGATPDNADWVRRKRNVVAHFRRSSYAIGLRMQQAGATLADKHGLPIGEYSPHGGAFPLTVAGAGVIGSITASGLPQRADHEFVVEALCAELGQDYAVLALARS
;
A
#
# COMPACT_ATOMS: atom_id res chain seq x y z
N MET A 1 -5.06 2.59 19.69
CA MET A 1 -5.41 2.34 18.27
C MET A 1 -6.85 1.86 18.23
N ASP A 2 -7.74 2.57 17.56
CA ASP A 2 -9.13 2.16 17.34
C ASP A 2 -9.24 1.50 15.94
N ILE A 3 -9.35 0.17 15.93
CA ILE A 3 -9.38 -0.62 14.69
C ILE A 3 -10.61 -0.27 13.83
N ALA A 4 -11.77 -0.02 14.44
CA ALA A 4 -12.99 0.27 13.70
C ALA A 4 -12.86 1.64 13.00
N HIS A 5 -12.34 2.63 13.69
CA HIS A 5 -12.07 3.96 13.13
C HIS A 5 -11.02 3.91 12.02
N ASP A 6 -9.91 3.19 12.22
CA ASP A 6 -8.89 3.01 11.18
C ASP A 6 -9.47 2.33 9.93
N LEU A 7 -10.29 1.29 10.09
CA LEU A 7 -10.93 0.61 8.95
C LEU A 7 -11.89 1.53 8.18
N GLN A 8 -12.61 2.41 8.88
CA GLN A 8 -13.47 3.41 8.25
C GLN A 8 -12.63 4.43 7.46
N SER A 9 -11.55 4.94 8.06
CA SER A 9 -10.64 5.90 7.42
C SER A 9 -9.97 5.28 6.19
N ILE A 10 -9.48 4.03 6.27
CA ILE A 10 -8.89 3.32 5.13
C ILE A 10 -9.93 3.13 4.02
N GLY A 11 -11.19 2.83 4.38
CA GLY A 11 -12.28 2.77 3.41
C GLY A 11 -12.48 4.08 2.65
N ALA A 12 -12.41 5.23 3.34
CA ALA A 12 -12.48 6.55 2.74
C ALA A 12 -11.26 6.83 1.83
N GLN A 13 -10.05 6.46 2.27
CA GLN A 13 -8.83 6.57 1.45
C GLN A 13 -8.96 5.79 0.14
N GLU A 14 -9.41 4.53 0.19
CA GLU A 14 -9.59 3.68 -1.00
C GLU A 14 -10.65 4.23 -1.97
N GLN A 15 -11.67 4.92 -1.46
CA GLN A 15 -12.69 5.58 -2.28
C GLN A 15 -12.21 6.90 -2.92
N ALA A 16 -11.38 7.66 -2.20
CA ALA A 16 -10.90 8.96 -2.65
C ALA A 16 -9.69 8.87 -3.59
N LEU A 17 -8.83 7.87 -3.39
CA LEU A 17 -7.54 7.73 -4.08
C LEU A 17 -7.70 6.87 -5.34
N VAL A 18 -8.46 7.38 -6.30
CA VAL A 18 -8.78 6.73 -7.58
C VAL A 18 -8.20 7.55 -8.72
N PHE A 19 -7.43 6.91 -9.58
CA PHE A 19 -6.86 7.55 -10.77
C PHE A 19 -7.90 7.69 -11.88
N PRO A 20 -7.97 8.82 -12.58
CA PRO A 20 -8.82 8.95 -13.77
C PRO A 20 -8.31 8.10 -14.94
N HIS A 21 -7.01 7.93 -15.06
CA HIS A 21 -6.30 7.03 -15.95
C HIS A 21 -4.94 6.68 -15.35
N PHE A 22 -4.36 5.56 -15.76
CA PHE A 22 -3.04 5.14 -15.29
C PHE A 22 -2.28 4.46 -16.44
N ASP A 23 -1.02 4.85 -16.61
CA ASP A 23 -0.11 4.34 -17.63
C ASP A 23 1.33 4.21 -17.08
N PRO A 24 2.28 3.64 -17.82
CA PRO A 24 3.67 3.52 -17.37
C PRO A 24 4.35 4.85 -17.07
N ALA A 25 4.01 5.93 -17.79
CA ALA A 25 4.57 7.25 -17.53
C ALA A 25 4.11 7.80 -16.17
N ARG A 26 2.85 7.58 -15.83
CA ARG A 26 2.30 7.95 -14.52
C ARG A 26 2.88 7.10 -13.39
N ALA A 27 3.10 5.81 -13.63
CA ALA A 27 3.79 4.94 -12.68
C ALA A 27 5.21 5.44 -12.38
N TRP A 28 5.94 5.86 -13.42
CA TRP A 28 7.27 6.44 -13.29
C TRP A 28 7.26 7.74 -12.49
N ALA A 29 6.34 8.66 -12.79
CA ALA A 29 6.21 9.92 -12.07
C ALA A 29 5.88 9.70 -10.58
N LEU A 30 4.90 8.85 -10.27
CA LEU A 30 4.54 8.50 -8.89
C LEU A 30 5.69 7.82 -8.16
N GLY A 31 6.36 6.86 -8.79
CA GLY A 31 7.51 6.16 -8.21
C GLY A 31 8.66 7.10 -7.86
N ASN A 32 8.98 8.05 -8.73
CA ASN A 32 9.99 9.08 -8.46
C ASN A 32 9.57 10.03 -7.34
N ARG A 33 8.29 10.41 -7.26
CA ARG A 33 7.75 11.19 -6.14
C ARG A 33 7.93 10.46 -4.81
N MET A 34 7.56 9.19 -4.77
CA MET A 34 7.73 8.34 -3.58
C MET A 34 9.21 8.20 -3.21
N HIS A 35 10.08 7.97 -4.19
CA HIS A 35 11.52 7.88 -3.99
C HIS A 35 12.09 9.18 -3.39
N ALA A 36 11.73 10.34 -3.96
CA ALA A 36 12.19 11.65 -3.46
C ALA A 36 11.69 11.90 -2.03
N LEU A 37 10.42 11.59 -1.73
CA LEU A 37 9.84 11.72 -0.40
C LEU A 37 10.57 10.83 0.62
N ALA A 38 10.80 9.56 0.28
CA ALA A 38 11.53 8.62 1.14
C ALA A 38 12.98 9.08 1.38
N THR A 39 13.66 9.54 0.33
CA THR A 39 15.05 10.04 0.42
C THR A 39 15.12 11.26 1.34
N SER A 40 14.20 12.22 1.21
CA SER A 40 14.19 13.43 2.04
C SER A 40 13.98 13.15 3.53
N ARG A 41 13.39 12.01 3.85
CA ARG A 41 13.11 11.55 5.23
C ARG A 41 14.12 10.51 5.74
N GLY A 42 15.08 10.11 4.92
CA GLY A 42 16.05 9.05 5.27
C GLY A 42 15.42 7.68 5.48
N HIS A 43 14.32 7.38 4.80
CA HIS A 43 13.63 6.09 4.91
C HIS A 43 14.34 5.00 4.12
N ALA A 44 14.71 3.91 4.79
CA ALA A 44 15.31 2.71 4.18
C ALA A 44 14.22 1.73 3.74
N ILE A 45 13.52 2.05 2.65
CA ILE A 45 12.37 1.29 2.16
C ILE A 45 12.56 0.79 0.73
N ALA A 46 11.82 -0.25 0.38
CA ALA A 46 11.55 -0.63 -1.01
C ALA A 46 10.19 -0.08 -1.45
N ILE A 47 10.12 0.37 -2.71
CA ILE A 47 8.93 0.93 -3.35
C ILE A 47 8.64 0.08 -4.60
N ASP A 48 7.37 -0.29 -4.80
CA ASP A 48 6.93 -1.13 -5.91
C ASP A 48 5.59 -0.64 -6.47
N ILE A 49 5.49 -0.49 -7.78
CA ILE A 49 4.24 -0.17 -8.48
C ILE A 49 4.06 -1.19 -9.58
N VAL A 50 2.97 -1.95 -9.51
CA VAL A 50 2.68 -3.02 -10.48
C VAL A 50 1.23 -2.94 -10.95
N THR A 51 0.99 -3.29 -12.20
CA THR A 51 -0.30 -3.87 -12.60
C THR A 51 -0.28 -5.37 -12.31
N PHE A 52 -1.43 -6.05 -12.35
CA PHE A 52 -1.45 -7.49 -12.05
C PHE A 52 -0.73 -8.36 -13.08
N GLY A 53 -0.32 -7.80 -14.19
CA GLY A 53 0.44 -8.51 -15.23
C GLY A 53 1.87 -8.03 -15.40
N GLN A 54 2.26 -6.90 -14.79
CA GLN A 54 3.54 -6.26 -15.10
C GLN A 54 4.04 -5.34 -13.99
N PRO A 55 5.34 -5.44 -13.57
CA PRO A 55 6.01 -4.41 -12.80
C PRO A 55 6.22 -3.14 -13.64
N LEU A 56 5.93 -1.97 -13.07
CA LEU A 56 6.06 -0.68 -13.74
C LEU A 56 7.15 0.20 -13.11
N PHE A 57 7.35 0.09 -11.79
CA PHE A 57 8.39 0.81 -11.07
C PHE A 57 8.85 -0.03 -9.88
N TYR A 58 10.15 -0.07 -9.66
CA TYR A 58 10.72 -0.63 -8.43
C TYR A 58 11.96 0.17 -8.03
N ALA A 59 12.07 0.50 -6.76
CA ALA A 59 13.28 1.10 -6.19
C ALA A 59 13.50 0.59 -4.77
N ALA A 60 14.76 0.24 -4.46
CA ALA A 60 15.22 0.00 -3.09
C ALA A 60 16.14 1.15 -2.69
N LEU A 61 15.80 1.86 -1.62
CA LEU A 61 16.61 2.99 -1.13
C LEU A 61 17.77 2.48 -0.28
N ALA A 62 18.74 3.36 -0.04
CA ALA A 62 19.89 3.05 0.79
C ALA A 62 19.45 2.53 2.18
N GLY A 63 19.99 1.39 2.60
CA GLY A 63 19.61 0.70 3.82
C GLY A 63 18.46 -0.30 3.69
N ALA A 64 17.74 -0.34 2.56
CA ALA A 64 16.81 -1.42 2.28
C ALA A 64 17.57 -2.73 1.99
N THR A 65 16.96 -3.85 2.35
CA THR A 65 17.56 -5.19 2.23
C THR A 65 16.71 -6.09 1.32
N PRO A 66 17.21 -7.25 0.90
CA PRO A 66 16.41 -8.23 0.14
C PRO A 66 15.12 -8.67 0.86
N ASP A 67 15.09 -8.65 2.20
CA ASP A 67 13.89 -8.92 2.99
C ASP A 67 12.76 -7.93 2.67
N ASN A 68 13.08 -6.65 2.43
CA ASN A 68 12.06 -5.66 2.03
C ASN A 68 11.40 -6.03 0.70
N ALA A 69 12.13 -6.59 -0.25
CA ALA A 69 11.57 -7.05 -1.52
C ALA A 69 10.59 -8.23 -1.32
N ASP A 70 10.89 -9.15 -0.40
CA ASP A 70 9.99 -10.24 -0.05
C ASP A 70 8.71 -9.73 0.66
N TRP A 71 8.86 -8.78 1.59
CA TRP A 71 7.72 -8.11 2.21
C TRP A 71 6.83 -7.41 1.18
N VAL A 72 7.42 -6.68 0.23
CA VAL A 72 6.69 -6.05 -0.89
C VAL A 72 5.87 -7.09 -1.64
N ARG A 73 6.48 -8.21 -2.04
CA ARG A 73 5.83 -9.30 -2.77
C ARG A 73 4.62 -9.84 -2.01
N ARG A 74 4.80 -10.16 -0.73
CA ARG A 74 3.73 -10.73 0.12
C ARG A 74 2.60 -9.75 0.41
N LYS A 75 2.90 -8.46 0.60
CA LYS A 75 1.90 -7.40 0.80
C LYS A 75 1.07 -7.16 -0.47
N ARG A 76 1.71 -7.05 -1.64
CA ARG A 76 0.99 -6.86 -2.91
C ARG A 76 0.10 -8.05 -3.27
N ASN A 77 0.49 -9.28 -2.89
CA ASN A 77 -0.35 -10.47 -3.08
C ASN A 77 -1.67 -10.34 -2.32
N VAL A 78 -1.69 -9.70 -1.16
CA VAL A 78 -2.93 -9.41 -0.42
C VAL A 78 -3.83 -8.47 -1.23
N VAL A 79 -3.27 -7.40 -1.81
CA VAL A 79 -4.04 -6.49 -2.68
C VAL A 79 -4.55 -7.23 -3.92
N ALA A 80 -3.72 -8.05 -4.55
CA ALA A 80 -4.12 -8.83 -5.73
C ALA A 80 -5.30 -9.77 -5.42
N HIS A 81 -5.33 -10.37 -4.24
CA HIS A 81 -6.38 -11.30 -3.82
C HIS A 81 -7.68 -10.61 -3.38
N PHE A 82 -7.55 -9.60 -2.50
CA PHE A 82 -8.70 -8.98 -1.82
C PHE A 82 -9.20 -7.69 -2.47
N ARG A 83 -8.43 -7.09 -3.37
CA ARG A 83 -8.70 -5.77 -3.99
C ARG A 83 -8.85 -4.64 -2.95
N ARG A 84 -8.20 -4.81 -1.81
CA ARG A 84 -8.18 -3.88 -0.68
C ARG A 84 -6.74 -3.71 -0.19
N SER A 85 -6.46 -2.64 0.53
CA SER A 85 -5.14 -2.42 1.12
C SER A 85 -4.75 -3.56 2.08
N SER A 86 -3.48 -3.92 2.08
CA SER A 86 -2.98 -4.97 2.97
C SER A 86 -3.19 -4.63 4.44
N TYR A 87 -3.16 -3.32 4.79
CA TYR A 87 -3.41 -2.86 6.16
C TYR A 87 -4.87 -3.09 6.58
N ALA A 88 -5.84 -2.76 5.73
CA ALA A 88 -7.26 -3.04 6.01
C ALA A 88 -7.52 -4.53 6.26
N ILE A 89 -6.89 -5.39 5.46
CA ILE A 89 -7.02 -6.85 5.64
C ILE A 89 -6.39 -7.28 6.96
N GLY A 90 -5.20 -6.75 7.32
CA GLY A 90 -4.55 -7.03 8.59
C GLY A 90 -5.38 -6.63 9.80
N LEU A 91 -5.96 -5.44 9.78
CA LEU A 91 -6.84 -4.96 10.85
C LEU A 91 -8.11 -5.82 10.99
N ARG A 92 -8.70 -6.28 9.87
CA ARG A 92 -9.83 -7.21 9.89
C ARG A 92 -9.46 -8.58 10.47
N MET A 93 -8.28 -9.09 10.17
CA MET A 93 -7.79 -10.34 10.76
C MET A 93 -7.56 -10.17 12.26
N GLN A 94 -6.97 -9.05 12.68
CA GLN A 94 -6.78 -8.73 14.10
C GLN A 94 -8.12 -8.61 14.83
N GLN A 95 -9.12 -7.93 14.26
CA GLN A 95 -10.47 -7.82 14.83
C GLN A 95 -11.16 -9.18 14.96
N ALA A 96 -10.89 -10.08 14.02
CA ALA A 96 -11.46 -11.43 14.02
C ALA A 96 -10.69 -12.44 14.90
N GLY A 97 -9.53 -12.06 15.46
CA GLY A 97 -8.65 -12.97 16.20
C GLY A 97 -8.15 -14.15 15.36
N ALA A 98 -7.94 -13.96 14.06
CA ALA A 98 -7.61 -15.00 13.11
C ALA A 98 -6.49 -14.58 12.14
N THR A 99 -5.87 -15.53 11.46
CA THR A 99 -4.89 -15.29 10.40
C THR A 99 -5.51 -15.50 9.01
N LEU A 100 -4.77 -15.09 7.97
CA LEU A 100 -5.17 -15.39 6.59
C LEU A 100 -5.18 -16.90 6.31
N ALA A 101 -4.29 -17.66 6.94
CA ALA A 101 -4.27 -19.12 6.82
C ALA A 101 -5.55 -19.74 7.40
N ASP A 102 -5.98 -19.29 8.57
CA ASP A 102 -7.17 -19.82 9.25
C ASP A 102 -8.46 -19.55 8.48
N LYS A 103 -8.62 -18.32 7.97
CA LYS A 103 -9.88 -17.90 7.32
C LYS A 103 -9.94 -18.16 5.82
N HIS A 104 -8.79 -18.11 5.14
CA HIS A 104 -8.75 -18.09 3.69
C HIS A 104 -7.81 -19.15 3.10
N GLY A 105 -7.12 -19.93 3.94
CA GLY A 105 -6.16 -20.95 3.49
C GLY A 105 -4.91 -20.34 2.80
N LEU A 106 -4.63 -19.05 3.01
CA LEU A 106 -3.52 -18.36 2.36
C LEU A 106 -2.24 -18.47 3.19
N PRO A 107 -1.15 -19.03 2.63
CA PRO A 107 0.08 -19.28 3.39
C PRO A 107 0.82 -17.97 3.70
N ILE A 108 1.35 -17.86 4.93
CA ILE A 108 2.08 -16.69 5.42
C ILE A 108 3.34 -16.38 4.59
N GLY A 109 3.96 -17.37 3.97
CA GLY A 109 5.12 -17.19 3.09
C GLY A 109 4.79 -16.47 1.79
N GLU A 110 3.51 -16.42 1.38
CA GLU A 110 3.07 -15.79 0.15
C GLU A 110 2.21 -14.53 0.38
N TYR A 111 1.56 -14.43 1.53
CA TYR A 111 0.62 -13.34 1.85
C TYR A 111 0.95 -12.72 3.20
N SER A 112 1.13 -11.42 3.21
CA SER A 112 1.35 -10.65 4.44
C SER A 112 0.32 -9.54 4.55
N PRO A 113 -0.66 -9.63 5.48
CA PRO A 113 -1.65 -8.59 5.71
C PRO A 113 -1.10 -7.47 6.60
N HIS A 114 0.13 -7.04 6.35
CA HIS A 114 0.76 -5.90 7.01
C HIS A 114 0.63 -4.66 6.13
N GLY A 115 0.52 -3.50 6.73
CA GLY A 115 0.41 -2.23 6.02
C GLY A 115 1.54 -1.97 5.04
N GLY A 116 1.23 -1.23 3.98
CA GLY A 116 2.17 -0.79 2.97
C GLY A 116 1.77 -1.08 1.52
N ALA A 117 0.90 -2.04 1.24
CA ALA A 117 0.35 -2.20 -0.12
C ALA A 117 -1.06 -1.60 -0.21
N PHE A 118 -1.26 -0.73 -1.19
CA PHE A 118 -2.49 0.00 -1.45
C PHE A 118 -3.01 -0.35 -2.87
N PRO A 119 -4.33 -0.48 -3.08
CA PRO A 119 -4.87 -0.80 -4.39
C PRO A 119 -4.63 0.33 -5.40
N LEU A 120 -4.09 0.00 -6.56
CA LEU A 120 -4.04 0.87 -7.71
C LEU A 120 -5.40 0.80 -8.41
N THR A 121 -6.25 1.79 -8.14
CA THR A 121 -7.62 1.85 -8.65
C THR A 121 -7.74 2.88 -9.75
N VAL A 122 -8.38 2.52 -10.86
CA VAL A 122 -8.66 3.41 -11.99
C VAL A 122 -10.16 3.52 -12.20
N ALA A 123 -10.65 4.73 -12.40
CA ALA A 123 -12.06 5.00 -12.65
C ALA A 123 -12.58 4.17 -13.85
N GLY A 124 -13.69 3.48 -13.66
CA GLY A 124 -14.29 2.61 -14.67
C GLY A 124 -13.60 1.25 -14.87
N ALA A 125 -12.37 1.06 -14.40
CA ALA A 125 -11.64 -0.21 -14.51
C ALA A 125 -11.54 -0.98 -13.18
N GLY A 126 -11.69 -0.28 -12.04
CA GLY A 126 -11.49 -0.87 -10.72
C GLY A 126 -10.02 -1.03 -10.34
N VAL A 127 -9.72 -2.00 -9.50
CA VAL A 127 -8.35 -2.26 -9.02
C VAL A 127 -7.58 -3.04 -10.08
N ILE A 128 -6.55 -2.42 -10.65
CA ILE A 128 -5.71 -2.98 -11.73
C ILE A 128 -4.32 -3.42 -11.27
N GLY A 129 -3.95 -3.10 -10.04
CA GLY A 129 -2.61 -3.38 -9.51
C GLY A 129 -2.45 -2.93 -8.06
N SER A 130 -1.23 -2.68 -7.66
CA SER A 130 -0.89 -2.17 -6.33
C SER A 130 0.28 -1.20 -6.34
N ILE A 131 0.28 -0.32 -5.34
CA ILE A 131 1.38 0.58 -4.99
C ILE A 131 1.83 0.18 -3.59
N THR A 132 3.10 -0.16 -3.41
CA THR A 132 3.60 -0.77 -2.18
C THR A 132 4.86 -0.06 -1.68
N ALA A 133 4.93 0.15 -0.37
CA ALA A 133 6.14 0.50 0.36
C ALA A 133 6.41 -0.51 1.47
N SER A 134 7.68 -0.79 1.75
CA SER A 134 8.05 -1.70 2.84
C SER A 134 9.41 -1.35 3.43
N GLY A 135 9.44 -1.16 4.75
CA GLY A 135 10.65 -0.88 5.54
C GLY A 135 10.40 -0.07 6.79
N LEU A 136 9.22 0.51 6.95
CA LEU A 136 8.77 1.20 8.16
C LEU A 136 7.83 0.30 9.00
N PRO A 137 7.44 0.71 10.21
CA PRO A 137 6.30 0.10 10.90
C PRO A 137 5.06 0.08 9.99
N GLN A 138 4.27 -0.98 10.05
CA GLN A 138 3.19 -1.25 9.08
C GLN A 138 2.20 -0.09 8.87
N ARG A 139 1.86 0.66 9.92
CA ARG A 139 1.01 1.85 9.83
C ARG A 139 1.72 2.97 9.07
N ALA A 140 3.01 3.16 9.32
CA ALA A 140 3.82 4.17 8.66
C ALA A 140 4.06 3.83 7.17
N ASP A 141 4.27 2.56 6.82
CA ASP A 141 4.34 2.12 5.42
C ASP A 141 3.02 2.44 4.68
N HIS A 142 1.86 2.17 5.32
CA HIS A 142 0.55 2.48 4.75
C HIS A 142 0.36 3.99 4.55
N GLU A 143 0.62 4.79 5.61
CA GLU A 143 0.49 6.25 5.56
C GLU A 143 1.44 6.89 4.54
N PHE A 144 2.65 6.37 4.39
CA PHE A 144 3.60 6.84 3.38
C PHE A 144 3.03 6.70 1.95
N VAL A 145 2.41 5.57 1.64
CA VAL A 145 1.77 5.36 0.34
C VAL A 145 0.56 6.29 0.16
N VAL A 146 -0.29 6.42 1.18
CA VAL A 146 -1.47 7.30 1.15
C VAL A 146 -1.07 8.75 0.94
N GLU A 147 -0.05 9.25 1.65
CA GLU A 147 0.46 10.61 1.50
C GLU A 147 0.97 10.87 0.07
N ALA A 148 1.74 9.95 -0.49
CA ALA A 148 2.23 10.06 -1.86
C ALA A 148 1.08 10.08 -2.88
N LEU A 149 0.06 9.25 -2.68
CA LEU A 149 -1.14 9.22 -3.51
C LEU A 149 -1.97 10.50 -3.39
N CYS A 150 -2.11 11.06 -2.18
CA CYS A 150 -2.78 12.34 -1.98
C CYS A 150 -2.09 13.45 -2.78
N ALA A 151 -0.75 13.53 -2.69
CA ALA A 151 0.02 14.51 -3.45
C ALA A 151 -0.09 14.32 -4.97
N GLU A 152 -0.17 13.07 -5.45
CA GLU A 152 -0.33 12.74 -6.87
C GLU A 152 -1.71 13.08 -7.41
N LEU A 153 -2.75 12.87 -6.60
CA LEU A 153 -4.16 13.02 -6.99
C LEU A 153 -4.77 14.35 -6.56
N GLY A 154 -4.00 15.25 -5.95
CA GLY A 154 -4.49 16.54 -5.49
C GLY A 154 -5.49 16.44 -4.32
N GLN A 155 -5.37 15.41 -3.50
CA GLN A 155 -6.18 15.21 -2.29
C GLN A 155 -5.48 15.80 -1.07
N ASP A 156 -6.25 16.24 -0.08
CA ASP A 156 -5.70 16.73 1.18
C ASP A 156 -5.36 15.56 2.11
N TYR A 157 -4.05 15.31 2.28
CA TYR A 157 -3.58 14.25 3.16
C TYR A 157 -4.02 14.47 4.61
N ALA A 158 -4.13 15.71 5.10
CA ALA A 158 -4.55 15.97 6.47
C ALA A 158 -6.01 15.49 6.74
N VAL A 159 -6.84 15.45 5.70
CA VAL A 159 -8.21 14.93 5.79
C VAL A 159 -8.25 13.40 5.74
N LEU A 160 -7.35 12.81 4.97
CA LEU A 160 -7.32 11.35 4.73
C LEU A 160 -6.37 10.58 5.65
N ALA A 161 -5.47 11.24 6.37
CA ALA A 161 -4.54 10.59 7.28
C ALA A 161 -5.27 9.81 8.39
N LEU A 162 -4.70 8.71 8.81
CA LEU A 162 -5.19 7.99 9.99
C LEU A 162 -4.98 8.82 11.25
N ALA A 163 -5.93 8.76 12.18
CA ALA A 163 -5.82 9.45 13.46
C ALA A 163 -4.50 9.11 14.17
N ARG A 164 -3.86 10.10 14.78
CA ARG A 164 -2.65 9.87 15.59
C ARG A 164 -3.01 8.95 16.76
N SER A 165 -2.31 7.84 16.88
CA SER A 165 -2.45 6.87 17.98
C SER A 165 -1.63 7.29 19.19
#